data_9f0f8835490eaf3be71ed312eb2140ec
#
_entry.id   9f0f8835490eaf3be71ed312eb2140ec
#
_cell.length_a   1.000
_cell.length_b   1.000
_cell.length_c   1.000
_cell.angle_alpha   90.00
_cell.angle_beta   90.00
_cell.angle_gamma   90.00
#
_symmetry.space_group_name_H-M   'P 1'
#
loop_
_entity.id
_entity.type
_entity.pdbx_description
1 polymer ?
#
loop_
_entity_poly.entity_id
_entity_poly.type
_entity_poly.pdbx_seq_one_letter_code
_entity_poly.pdbx_strand_id
1 'polypeptide(L)'
;MQTVLTSLLRSEFLRSGLALAKGAWKKGITLALVALLATSCSGVFLAETESNPWEVIALPTEAAISDVAFASDGEHGWLVGSRTTLLESTDAGKTWDPRILELGEQNYTFTSIDFSGDEGWLVGQPNIMLHTTDGGTSWSNIPLDPQLPGQPLLVTATGKNSAEMATDIGAIYTTKDGGQKWKGLVQSAVGVVRNMSRNEEGRYVAVSSRGNFYSTWLPGQEAWQPHNRENSKRLQNMGFTKEGLLWLIARGGQMQFGTEQTEYEEWSEPINPEFAASWGLLDVAYRTPEELWVTGGSGNLLMSTDGGETWMKDKAVEDVPTNFYRIKFLGQDRGYILGQRGYLLRYEEAHSNLV
;
A
#
# COMPACT_ATOMS: atom_id res chain seq x y z
N MET A 1 12.44 3.68 -89.61
CA MET A 1 12.22 4.85 -88.72
C MET A 1 11.10 4.68 -87.73
N GLN A 2 10.30 3.59 -87.77
CA GLN A 2 9.21 3.32 -86.84
C GLN A 2 9.62 2.50 -85.62
N THR A 3 10.75 1.80 -85.62
CA THR A 3 11.18 0.91 -84.55
C THR A 3 11.91 1.62 -83.40
N VAL A 4 12.38 2.82 -83.59
CA VAL A 4 13.12 3.59 -82.56
C VAL A 4 12.18 4.43 -81.70
N LEU A 5 11.03 4.86 -82.24
CA LEU A 5 10.03 5.65 -81.46
C LEU A 5 9.28 4.83 -80.41
N THR A 6 9.05 3.55 -80.67
CA THR A 6 8.36 2.65 -79.71
C THR A 6 9.21 2.28 -78.50
N SER A 7 10.54 2.26 -78.64
CA SER A 7 11.45 1.97 -77.50
C SER A 7 11.60 3.15 -76.51
N LEU A 8 11.56 4.38 -77.03
CA LEU A 8 11.65 5.59 -76.17
C LEU A 8 10.37 5.83 -75.36
N LEU A 9 9.20 5.66 -75.93
CA LEU A 9 7.94 5.80 -75.25
C LEU A 9 7.75 4.75 -74.14
N ARG A 10 8.26 3.51 -74.35
CA ARG A 10 8.21 2.44 -73.32
C ARG A 10 9.16 2.70 -72.15
N SER A 11 10.29 3.39 -72.36
CA SER A 11 11.23 3.72 -71.32
C SER A 11 10.77 4.88 -70.43
N GLU A 12 10.03 5.85 -70.98
CA GLU A 12 9.48 6.96 -70.18
C GLU A 12 8.28 6.51 -69.34
N PHE A 13 7.41 5.62 -69.87
CA PHE A 13 6.28 5.10 -69.10
C PHE A 13 6.73 4.24 -67.91
N LEU A 14 7.80 3.44 -68.07
CA LEU A 14 8.37 2.64 -66.97
C LEU A 14 9.08 3.54 -65.93
N ARG A 15 9.72 4.61 -66.34
CA ARG A 15 10.36 5.55 -65.42
C ARG A 15 9.34 6.40 -64.61
N SER A 16 8.25 6.78 -65.20
CA SER A 16 7.17 7.52 -64.50
C SER A 16 6.40 6.58 -63.54
N GLY A 17 6.16 5.34 -63.90
CA GLY A 17 5.54 4.34 -63.01
C GLY A 17 6.41 4.01 -61.80
N LEU A 18 7.74 3.87 -61.99
CA LEU A 18 8.66 3.59 -60.87
C LEU A 18 8.82 4.82 -59.93
N ALA A 19 8.74 6.06 -60.46
CA ALA A 19 8.78 7.27 -59.64
C ALA A 19 7.53 7.45 -58.81
N LEU A 20 6.36 7.15 -59.36
CA LEU A 20 5.07 7.17 -58.62
C LEU A 20 5.03 6.06 -57.54
N ALA A 21 5.51 4.86 -57.83
CA ALA A 21 5.55 3.76 -56.87
C ALA A 21 6.53 4.06 -55.69
N LYS A 22 7.70 4.65 -55.98
CA LYS A 22 8.64 5.12 -54.94
C LYS A 22 8.10 6.23 -54.09
N GLY A 23 7.32 7.13 -54.63
CA GLY A 23 6.66 8.23 -53.90
C GLY A 23 5.53 7.71 -53.00
N ALA A 24 4.74 6.78 -53.48
CA ALA A 24 3.66 6.13 -52.71
C ALA A 24 4.22 5.29 -51.54
N TRP A 25 5.30 4.55 -51.77
CA TRP A 25 5.95 3.78 -50.71
C TRP A 25 6.57 4.63 -49.62
N LYS A 26 7.24 5.74 -49.98
CA LYS A 26 7.77 6.70 -49.01
C LYS A 26 6.65 7.32 -48.17
N LYS A 27 5.52 7.70 -48.79
CA LYS A 27 4.35 8.22 -48.07
C LYS A 27 3.72 7.15 -47.16
N GLY A 28 3.65 5.87 -47.61
CA GLY A 28 3.17 4.77 -46.83
C GLY A 28 4.06 4.48 -45.61
N ILE A 29 5.39 4.50 -45.79
CA ILE A 29 6.34 4.32 -44.66
C ILE A 29 6.28 5.51 -43.70
N THR A 30 6.13 6.73 -44.17
CA THR A 30 6.01 7.91 -43.32
C THR A 30 4.69 7.86 -42.53
N LEU A 31 3.57 7.46 -43.14
CA LEU A 31 2.29 7.28 -42.44
C LEU A 31 2.34 6.15 -41.41
N ALA A 32 2.99 5.03 -41.73
CA ALA A 32 3.19 3.93 -40.79
C ALA A 32 4.10 4.32 -39.62
N LEU A 33 5.15 5.10 -39.86
CA LEU A 33 6.01 5.64 -38.80
C LEU A 33 5.28 6.66 -37.91
N VAL A 34 4.45 7.52 -38.49
CA VAL A 34 3.63 8.48 -37.75
C VAL A 34 2.54 7.75 -36.95
N ALA A 35 1.92 6.70 -37.51
CA ALA A 35 0.98 5.86 -36.77
C ALA A 35 1.66 5.09 -35.62
N LEU A 36 2.87 4.55 -35.82
CA LEU A 36 3.67 3.91 -34.77
C LEU A 36 4.11 4.91 -33.68
N LEU A 37 4.44 6.14 -34.04
CA LEU A 37 4.77 7.19 -33.07
C LEU A 37 3.52 7.70 -32.33
N ALA A 38 2.36 7.75 -32.98
CA ALA A 38 1.10 8.11 -32.34
C ALA A 38 0.59 7.05 -31.36
N THR A 39 0.85 5.76 -31.63
CA THR A 39 0.52 4.68 -30.68
C THR A 39 1.53 4.56 -29.53
N SER A 40 2.78 5.04 -29.70
CA SER A 40 3.77 5.04 -28.61
C SER A 40 3.60 6.18 -27.61
N CYS A 41 2.83 7.22 -27.93
CA CYS A 41 2.54 8.32 -26.99
C CYS A 41 1.31 8.08 -26.11
N SER A 42 0.50 7.06 -26.36
CA SER A 42 -0.67 6.75 -25.52
C SER A 42 -0.34 6.05 -24.20
N GLY A 43 0.93 5.68 -23.97
CA GLY A 43 1.39 5.02 -22.74
C GLY A 43 2.02 5.94 -21.69
N VAL A 44 1.99 7.27 -21.88
CA VAL A 44 2.63 8.21 -20.93
C VAL A 44 1.70 8.62 -19.80
N PHE A 45 0.39 8.53 -19.99
CA PHE A 45 -0.61 8.88 -18.97
C PHE A 45 -1.52 7.69 -18.71
N LEU A 46 -1.71 7.37 -17.43
CA LEU A 46 -2.68 6.36 -17.01
C LEU A 46 -4.11 6.83 -17.36
N ALA A 47 -4.98 5.86 -17.67
CA ALA A 47 -6.40 6.10 -17.75
C ALA A 47 -6.91 6.62 -16.39
N GLU A 48 -7.94 7.45 -16.45
CA GLU A 48 -8.63 7.92 -15.24
C GLU A 48 -9.64 6.88 -14.80
N THR A 49 -9.83 6.75 -13.47
CA THR A 49 -10.90 5.91 -12.91
C THR A 49 -12.27 6.45 -13.34
N GLU A 50 -13.20 5.57 -13.67
CA GLU A 50 -14.55 5.96 -14.11
C GLU A 50 -15.35 6.66 -12.99
N SER A 51 -15.04 6.34 -11.74
CA SER A 51 -15.67 6.93 -10.55
C SER A 51 -14.66 7.03 -9.42
N ASN A 52 -14.86 8.01 -8.54
CA ASN A 52 -14.08 8.13 -7.31
C ASN A 52 -14.91 7.61 -6.13
N PRO A 53 -14.51 6.49 -5.49
CA PRO A 53 -15.20 5.97 -4.31
C PRO A 53 -14.67 6.57 -3.00
N TRP A 54 -13.74 7.52 -3.05
CA TRP A 54 -13.07 8.06 -1.86
C TRP A 54 -13.64 9.42 -1.47
N GLU A 55 -14.21 9.48 -0.27
CA GLU A 55 -14.61 10.73 0.39
C GLU A 55 -13.45 11.30 1.19
N VAL A 56 -13.15 12.58 1.01
CA VAL A 56 -12.10 13.28 1.76
C VAL A 56 -12.69 13.81 3.07
N ILE A 57 -12.17 13.34 4.20
CA ILE A 57 -12.59 13.75 5.54
C ILE A 57 -11.51 14.65 6.14
N ALA A 58 -11.92 15.83 6.63
CA ALA A 58 -11.07 16.70 7.40
C ALA A 58 -11.10 16.29 8.87
N LEU A 59 -9.94 15.89 9.41
CA LEU A 59 -9.80 15.49 10.81
C LEU A 59 -9.50 16.70 11.72
N PRO A 60 -9.92 16.70 12.98
CA PRO A 60 -9.64 17.77 13.95
C PRO A 60 -8.20 17.68 14.50
N THR A 61 -7.21 17.45 13.65
CA THR A 61 -5.80 17.29 14.02
C THR A 61 -4.86 17.56 12.84
N GLU A 62 -3.67 18.07 13.11
CA GLU A 62 -2.57 18.19 12.13
C GLU A 62 -1.58 17.01 12.21
N ALA A 63 -1.87 16.00 13.02
CA ALA A 63 -1.00 14.84 13.20
C ALA A 63 -0.95 13.96 11.94
N ALA A 64 0.13 13.20 11.81
CA ALA A 64 0.16 12.08 10.87
C ALA A 64 -0.58 10.91 11.49
N ILE A 65 -1.56 10.36 10.75
CA ILE A 65 -2.34 9.21 11.17
C ILE A 65 -1.59 7.93 10.80
N SER A 66 -1.45 7.02 11.75
CA SER A 66 -0.66 5.79 11.62
C SER A 66 -1.50 4.55 11.36
N ASP A 67 -2.66 4.43 12.03
CA ASP A 67 -3.52 3.24 11.91
C ASP A 67 -4.98 3.57 12.23
N VAL A 68 -5.88 2.65 11.81
CA VAL A 68 -7.33 2.69 12.05
C VAL A 68 -7.84 1.30 12.39
N ALA A 69 -8.75 1.21 13.37
CA ALA A 69 -9.44 -0.04 13.71
C ALA A 69 -10.84 0.24 14.23
N PHE A 70 -11.71 -0.78 14.21
CA PHE A 70 -13.09 -0.70 14.67
C PHE A 70 -13.38 -1.84 15.65
N ALA A 71 -14.24 -1.56 16.65
CA ALA A 71 -14.82 -2.54 17.53
C ALA A 71 -15.85 -3.43 16.78
N SER A 72 -16.41 -4.43 17.49
CA SER A 72 -17.28 -5.45 16.90
C SER A 72 -18.57 -4.92 16.27
N ASP A 73 -19.09 -3.80 16.76
CA ASP A 73 -20.30 -3.16 16.22
C ASP A 73 -20.07 -2.52 14.84
N GLY A 74 -18.80 -2.31 14.48
CA GLY A 74 -18.42 -1.63 13.25
C GLY A 74 -18.76 -0.14 13.21
N GLU A 75 -19.35 0.42 14.26
CA GLU A 75 -19.69 1.84 14.41
C GLU A 75 -18.61 2.58 15.20
N HIS A 76 -18.14 1.96 16.31
CA HIS A 76 -17.04 2.51 17.12
C HIS A 76 -15.69 2.28 16.43
N GLY A 77 -15.08 3.36 16.01
CA GLY A 77 -13.80 3.39 15.31
C GLY A 77 -12.76 4.25 16.01
N TRP A 78 -11.51 3.89 15.81
CA TRP A 78 -10.35 4.53 16.41
C TRP A 78 -9.30 4.85 15.37
N LEU A 79 -8.85 6.10 15.32
CA LEU A 79 -7.68 6.55 14.59
C LEU A 79 -6.56 6.89 15.57
N VAL A 80 -5.37 6.44 15.26
CA VAL A 80 -4.17 6.70 16.07
C VAL A 80 -3.07 7.35 15.24
N GLY A 81 -2.20 8.12 15.90
CA GLY A 81 -1.14 8.82 15.17
C GLY A 81 -0.09 9.49 16.06
N SER A 82 0.69 10.37 15.44
CA SER A 82 1.70 11.14 16.12
C SER A 82 1.11 12.13 17.12
N ARG A 83 1.94 12.69 18.02
CA ARG A 83 1.55 13.68 19.03
C ARG A 83 0.44 13.19 19.97
N THR A 84 0.49 11.93 20.37
CA THR A 84 -0.50 11.28 21.25
C THR A 84 -1.94 11.38 20.67
N THR A 85 -2.06 11.44 19.33
CA THR A 85 -3.37 11.58 18.69
C THR A 85 -4.14 10.27 18.81
N LEU A 86 -5.31 10.35 19.40
CA LEU A 86 -6.36 9.33 19.42
C LEU A 86 -7.67 10.01 19.07
N LEU A 87 -8.32 9.57 18.00
CA LEU A 87 -9.64 10.04 17.59
C LEU A 87 -10.63 8.88 17.67
N GLU A 88 -11.85 9.19 18.07
CA GLU A 88 -12.97 8.27 18.19
C GLU A 88 -14.04 8.61 17.17
N SER A 89 -14.61 7.59 16.56
CA SER A 89 -15.81 7.66 15.75
C SER A 89 -16.90 6.77 16.37
N THR A 90 -18.14 7.23 16.32
CA THR A 90 -19.33 6.46 16.74
C THR A 90 -20.35 6.30 15.62
N ASP A 91 -19.95 6.60 14.38
CA ASP A 91 -20.82 6.64 13.19
C ASP A 91 -20.18 5.92 11.99
N ALA A 92 -19.44 4.85 12.26
CA ALA A 92 -18.75 4.04 11.26
C ALA A 92 -17.66 4.82 10.47
N GLY A 93 -17.02 5.78 11.14
CA GLY A 93 -15.89 6.54 10.57
C GLY A 93 -16.28 7.70 9.67
N LYS A 94 -17.53 8.19 9.74
CA LYS A 94 -17.97 9.39 9.03
C LYS A 94 -17.46 10.65 9.69
N THR A 95 -17.50 10.69 11.02
CA THR A 95 -16.96 11.80 11.82
C THR A 95 -16.00 11.27 12.88
N TRP A 96 -15.09 12.14 13.33
CA TRP A 96 -14.02 11.80 14.27
C TRP A 96 -13.82 12.90 15.29
N ASP A 97 -13.88 12.53 16.57
CA ASP A 97 -13.68 13.44 17.68
C ASP A 97 -12.41 13.11 18.47
N PRO A 98 -11.68 14.10 19.00
CA PRO A 98 -10.51 13.86 19.82
C PRO A 98 -10.86 13.14 21.13
N ARG A 99 -10.13 12.07 21.44
CA ARG A 99 -10.19 11.36 22.72
C ARG A 99 -8.92 11.60 23.51
N ILE A 100 -9.06 12.21 24.69
CA ILE A 100 -7.93 12.50 25.56
C ILE A 100 -7.82 11.38 26.60
N LEU A 101 -6.61 10.82 26.71
CA LEU A 101 -6.27 9.83 27.73
C LEU A 101 -5.31 10.46 28.75
N GLU A 102 -5.47 10.10 30.03
CA GLU A 102 -4.61 10.54 31.14
C GLU A 102 -3.27 9.75 31.14
N LEU A 103 -2.37 10.08 30.19
CA LEU A 103 -1.08 9.38 30.01
C LEU A 103 0.12 10.16 30.60
N GLY A 104 -0.15 11.23 31.37
CA GLY A 104 0.89 12.12 31.89
C GLY A 104 1.40 13.11 30.83
N GLU A 105 2.60 13.67 31.06
CA GLU A 105 3.18 14.73 30.21
C GLU A 105 3.95 14.15 29.00
N GLN A 106 4.13 12.82 28.92
CA GLN A 106 4.86 12.18 27.84
C GLN A 106 4.10 12.29 26.52
N ASN A 107 4.81 12.72 25.49
CA ASN A 107 4.27 12.74 24.13
C ASN A 107 4.57 11.41 23.42
N TYR A 108 3.54 10.74 22.94
CA TYR A 108 3.64 9.46 22.27
C TYR A 108 3.37 9.57 20.77
N THR A 109 3.94 8.68 20.00
CA THR A 109 3.50 8.37 18.64
C THR A 109 2.86 6.99 18.67
N PHE A 110 1.54 6.93 18.58
CA PHE A 110 0.82 5.68 18.45
C PHE A 110 1.06 5.11 17.05
N THR A 111 1.50 3.86 16.97
CA THR A 111 1.96 3.25 15.73
C THR A 111 0.97 2.24 15.16
N SER A 112 0.23 1.55 16.01
CA SER A 112 -0.73 0.54 15.60
C SER A 112 -1.86 0.38 16.60
N ILE A 113 -3.06 0.07 16.10
CA ILE A 113 -4.25 -0.28 16.87
C ILE A 113 -4.97 -1.42 16.17
N ASP A 114 -5.48 -2.38 16.94
CA ASP A 114 -6.26 -3.48 16.41
C ASP A 114 -7.30 -3.98 17.40
N PHE A 115 -8.41 -4.52 16.88
CA PHE A 115 -9.53 -5.06 17.67
C PHE A 115 -9.87 -6.48 17.25
N SER A 116 -10.23 -7.30 18.24
CA SER A 116 -10.90 -8.59 18.05
C SER A 116 -12.17 -8.59 18.90
N GLY A 117 -13.30 -8.35 18.25
CA GLY A 117 -14.52 -8.02 18.99
C GLY A 117 -14.43 -6.66 19.65
N ASP A 118 -14.75 -6.58 20.94
CA ASP A 118 -14.62 -5.37 21.75
C ASP A 118 -13.27 -5.29 22.49
N GLU A 119 -12.42 -6.29 22.31
CA GLU A 119 -11.08 -6.29 22.86
C GLU A 119 -10.11 -5.62 21.91
N GLY A 120 -9.53 -4.51 22.35
CA GLY A 120 -8.65 -3.67 21.57
C GLY A 120 -7.28 -3.47 22.21
N TRP A 121 -6.27 -3.38 21.37
CA TRP A 121 -4.89 -3.13 21.74
C TRP A 121 -4.33 -1.98 20.93
N LEU A 122 -3.61 -1.10 21.60
CA LEU A 122 -2.94 0.04 21.01
C LEU A 122 -1.49 0.06 21.47
N VAL A 123 -0.56 0.28 20.54
CA VAL A 123 0.87 0.40 20.87
C VAL A 123 1.47 1.66 20.26
N GLY A 124 2.59 2.08 20.83
CA GLY A 124 3.31 3.26 20.34
C GLY A 124 4.68 3.45 20.97
N GLN A 125 5.28 4.56 20.58
CA GLN A 125 6.63 4.97 20.97
C GLN A 125 6.60 6.29 21.75
N PRO A 126 7.44 6.43 22.81
CA PRO A 126 8.26 5.38 23.40
C PRO A 126 7.43 4.43 24.28
N ASN A 127 7.67 3.14 24.17
CA ASN A 127 7.22 2.05 25.06
C ASN A 127 5.85 2.24 25.71
N ILE A 128 4.79 2.39 24.92
CA ILE A 128 3.41 2.43 25.42
C ILE A 128 2.58 1.30 24.83
N MET A 129 1.75 0.70 25.67
CA MET A 129 0.72 -0.24 25.27
C MET A 129 -0.54 0.00 26.11
N LEU A 130 -1.65 0.13 25.40
CA LEU A 130 -2.97 0.28 26.02
C LEU A 130 -3.85 -0.89 25.62
N HIS A 131 -4.73 -1.29 26.51
CA HIS A 131 -5.66 -2.39 26.32
C HIS A 131 -7.07 -1.98 26.76
N THR A 132 -8.06 -2.38 26.01
CA THR A 132 -9.48 -2.23 26.30
C THR A 132 -10.21 -3.54 26.13
N THR A 133 -11.30 -3.73 26.86
CA THR A 133 -12.23 -4.88 26.74
C THR A 133 -13.67 -4.44 26.51
N ASP A 134 -13.89 -3.15 26.27
CA ASP A 134 -15.20 -2.50 26.15
C ASP A 134 -15.31 -1.60 24.90
N GLY A 135 -14.64 -2.00 23.82
CA GLY A 135 -14.67 -1.29 22.53
C GLY A 135 -13.92 0.04 22.55
N GLY A 136 -13.08 0.30 23.57
CA GLY A 136 -12.35 1.56 23.70
C GLY A 136 -13.03 2.61 24.59
N THR A 137 -14.17 2.26 25.21
CA THR A 137 -14.82 3.14 26.20
C THR A 137 -13.86 3.47 27.34
N SER A 138 -13.09 2.46 27.79
CA SER A 138 -12.00 2.65 28.75
C SER A 138 -10.71 1.98 28.25
N TRP A 139 -9.57 2.60 28.59
CA TRP A 139 -8.24 2.12 28.24
C TRP A 139 -7.37 1.94 29.48
N SER A 140 -6.73 0.79 29.61
CA SER A 140 -5.78 0.48 30.67
C SER A 140 -4.36 0.45 30.12
N ASN A 141 -3.40 1.05 30.84
CA ASN A 141 -1.99 0.97 30.47
C ASN A 141 -1.44 -0.39 30.90
N ILE A 142 -0.86 -1.12 29.94
CA ILE A 142 -0.15 -2.38 30.15
C ILE A 142 1.35 -2.07 30.29
N PRO A 143 1.96 -2.30 31.47
CA PRO A 143 3.37 -2.07 31.66
C PRO A 143 4.21 -2.98 30.74
N LEU A 144 5.08 -2.38 29.93
CA LEU A 144 6.05 -3.10 29.14
C LEU A 144 7.37 -3.23 29.92
N ASP A 145 8.09 -4.34 29.70
CA ASP A 145 9.41 -4.53 30.29
C ASP A 145 10.36 -3.41 29.83
N PRO A 146 11.04 -2.72 30.75
CA PRO A 146 12.05 -1.72 30.41
C PRO A 146 13.20 -2.27 29.55
N GLN A 147 13.42 -3.58 29.55
CA GLN A 147 14.41 -4.26 28.72
C GLN A 147 13.82 -4.83 27.41
N LEU A 148 12.59 -4.44 27.04
CA LEU A 148 11.98 -4.84 25.77
C LEU A 148 12.90 -4.52 24.61
N PRO A 149 13.32 -5.49 23.78
CA PRO A 149 14.15 -5.24 22.62
C PRO A 149 13.39 -4.41 21.57
N GLY A 150 13.87 -3.19 21.32
CA GLY A 150 13.22 -2.23 20.39
C GLY A 150 12.00 -1.54 20.99
N GLN A 151 11.23 -0.86 20.13
CA GLN A 151 10.03 -0.13 20.47
C GLN A 151 8.81 -0.82 19.85
N PRO A 152 7.64 -0.84 20.51
CA PRO A 152 6.41 -1.37 19.91
C PRO A 152 6.11 -0.70 18.57
N LEU A 153 5.86 -1.51 17.54
CA LEU A 153 5.60 -1.05 16.18
C LEU A 153 4.23 -1.49 15.67
N LEU A 154 3.91 -2.77 15.85
CA LEU A 154 2.68 -3.39 15.35
C LEU A 154 2.04 -4.20 16.47
N VAL A 155 0.71 -4.13 16.59
CA VAL A 155 -0.08 -4.98 17.45
C VAL A 155 -1.21 -5.62 16.66
N THR A 156 -1.55 -6.86 17.00
CA THR A 156 -2.70 -7.58 16.46
C THR A 156 -3.47 -8.22 17.60
N ALA A 157 -4.74 -7.91 17.71
CA ALA A 157 -5.67 -8.56 18.62
C ALA A 157 -6.00 -9.97 18.08
N THR A 158 -5.66 -11.00 18.82
CA THR A 158 -5.83 -12.40 18.36
C THR A 158 -6.98 -13.14 19.05
N GLY A 159 -7.78 -12.42 19.83
CA GLY A 159 -8.93 -12.94 20.56
C GLY A 159 -8.99 -12.44 21.99
N LYS A 160 -9.88 -13.01 22.79
CA LYS A 160 -10.10 -12.58 24.17
C LYS A 160 -8.82 -12.71 25.02
N ASN A 161 -8.42 -11.62 25.68
CA ASN A 161 -7.19 -11.48 26.47
C ASN A 161 -5.91 -11.83 25.70
N SER A 162 -5.95 -11.79 24.36
CA SER A 162 -4.88 -12.29 23.53
C SER A 162 -4.44 -11.27 22.49
N ALA A 163 -3.14 -11.07 22.39
CA ALA A 163 -2.55 -10.22 21.37
C ALA A 163 -1.18 -10.72 20.94
N GLU A 164 -0.76 -10.25 19.78
CA GLU A 164 0.58 -10.37 19.27
C GLU A 164 1.17 -8.98 19.04
N MET A 165 2.39 -8.74 19.48
CA MET A 165 3.10 -7.47 19.34
C MET A 165 4.43 -7.70 18.65
N ALA A 166 4.76 -6.87 17.68
CA ALA A 166 6.08 -6.82 17.07
C ALA A 166 6.76 -5.47 17.31
N THR A 167 8.09 -5.49 17.52
CA THR A 167 8.89 -4.28 17.73
C THR A 167 9.58 -3.82 16.45
N ASP A 168 10.08 -2.60 16.44
CA ASP A 168 10.80 -1.96 15.33
C ASP A 168 12.16 -2.60 15.01
N ILE A 169 12.57 -3.61 15.76
CA ILE A 169 13.71 -4.46 15.45
C ILE A 169 13.33 -5.90 15.13
N GLY A 170 12.02 -6.20 15.03
CA GLY A 170 11.52 -7.52 14.66
C GLY A 170 11.51 -8.55 15.79
N ALA A 171 11.49 -8.13 17.05
CA ALA A 171 11.12 -9.03 18.14
C ALA A 171 9.60 -9.22 18.13
N ILE A 172 9.13 -10.46 18.22
CA ILE A 172 7.71 -10.81 18.19
C ILE A 172 7.32 -11.48 19.51
N TYR A 173 6.24 -11.00 20.11
CA TYR A 173 5.71 -11.49 21.40
C TYR A 173 4.23 -11.81 21.30
N THR A 174 3.76 -12.74 22.10
CA THR A 174 2.34 -13.04 22.25
C THR A 174 1.93 -13.08 23.72
N THR A 175 0.71 -12.62 24.01
CA THR A 175 0.04 -12.76 25.29
C THR A 175 -1.27 -13.53 25.14
N LYS A 176 -1.72 -14.19 26.22
CA LYS A 176 -3.03 -14.87 26.32
C LYS A 176 -3.72 -14.59 27.66
N ASP A 177 -3.24 -13.62 28.40
CA ASP A 177 -3.71 -13.29 29.76
C ASP A 177 -3.89 -11.78 29.97
N GLY A 178 -4.26 -11.05 28.90
CA GLY A 178 -4.52 -9.62 28.96
C GLY A 178 -3.25 -8.79 29.15
N GLY A 179 -2.10 -9.26 28.65
CA GLY A 179 -0.82 -8.56 28.71
C GLY A 179 -0.05 -8.71 30.02
N GLN A 180 -0.51 -9.60 30.94
CA GLN A 180 0.22 -9.84 32.19
C GLN A 180 1.53 -10.58 31.98
N LYS A 181 1.58 -11.46 30.96
CA LYS A 181 2.78 -12.18 30.55
C LYS A 181 2.90 -12.17 29.04
N TRP A 182 4.12 -11.97 28.58
CA TRP A 182 4.48 -11.99 27.17
C TRP A 182 5.49 -13.10 26.89
N LYS A 183 5.22 -13.91 25.88
CA LYS A 183 6.12 -14.96 25.40
C LYS A 183 6.74 -14.53 24.08
N GLY A 184 8.07 -14.51 24.00
CA GLY A 184 8.78 -14.31 22.74
C GLY A 184 8.53 -15.45 21.76
N LEU A 185 8.30 -15.14 20.51
CA LEU A 185 8.08 -16.10 19.42
C LEU A 185 9.34 -16.30 18.57
N VAL A 186 10.26 -15.36 18.60
CA VAL A 186 11.54 -15.43 17.88
C VAL A 186 12.72 -15.42 18.87
N GLN A 187 13.76 -16.17 18.56
CA GLN A 187 14.98 -16.22 19.38
C GLN A 187 15.86 -14.98 19.22
N SER A 188 15.83 -14.36 18.04
CA SER A 188 16.62 -13.18 17.71
C SER A 188 15.83 -12.20 16.87
N ALA A 189 16.00 -10.93 17.17
CA ALA A 189 15.46 -9.84 16.36
C ALA A 189 16.16 -9.76 14.99
N VAL A 190 15.43 -9.32 13.97
CA VAL A 190 15.95 -9.17 12.60
C VAL A 190 16.85 -7.92 12.41
N GLY A 191 16.84 -7.02 13.39
CA GLY A 191 17.45 -5.69 13.31
C GLY A 191 16.47 -4.60 12.93
N VAL A 192 16.90 -3.35 12.96
CA VAL A 192 16.03 -2.20 12.70
C VAL A 192 15.32 -2.32 11.36
N VAL A 193 13.99 -2.28 11.40
CA VAL A 193 13.14 -2.38 10.21
C VAL A 193 12.67 -1.00 9.75
N ARG A 194 12.44 -0.86 8.46
CA ARG A 194 11.80 0.30 7.84
C ARG A 194 10.29 0.15 7.85
N ASN A 195 9.83 -1.04 7.54
CA ASN A 195 8.43 -1.43 7.47
C ASN A 195 8.28 -2.89 7.91
N MET A 196 7.14 -3.22 8.46
CA MET A 196 6.73 -4.57 8.80
C MET A 196 5.25 -4.74 8.53
N SER A 197 4.88 -5.85 7.92
CA SER A 197 3.49 -6.23 7.68
C SER A 197 3.23 -7.64 8.19
N ARG A 198 2.00 -7.88 8.63
CA ARG A 198 1.50 -9.17 9.09
C ARG A 198 0.22 -9.51 8.32
N ASN A 199 0.07 -10.75 7.89
CA ASN A 199 -1.18 -11.23 7.31
C ASN A 199 -2.10 -11.91 8.33
N GLU A 200 -3.30 -12.28 7.90
CA GLU A 200 -4.31 -12.93 8.75
C GLU A 200 -3.84 -14.30 9.29
N GLU A 201 -2.97 -15.01 8.58
CA GLU A 201 -2.39 -16.28 8.98
C GLU A 201 -1.24 -16.13 9.99
N GLY A 202 -0.90 -14.91 10.39
CA GLY A 202 0.17 -14.62 11.35
C GLY A 202 1.57 -14.64 10.75
N ARG A 203 1.70 -14.61 9.42
CA ARG A 203 3.01 -14.49 8.74
C ARG A 203 3.45 -13.05 8.74
N TYR A 204 4.75 -12.82 8.89
CA TYR A 204 5.35 -11.49 8.86
C TYR A 204 6.31 -11.34 7.70
N VAL A 205 6.37 -10.13 7.16
CA VAL A 205 7.44 -9.66 6.29
C VAL A 205 8.00 -8.36 6.87
N ALA A 206 9.33 -8.24 6.92
CA ALA A 206 10.03 -7.07 7.44
C ALA A 206 11.07 -6.58 6.42
N VAL A 207 11.01 -5.29 6.11
CA VAL A 207 11.99 -4.62 5.25
C VAL A 207 13.09 -4.02 6.12
N SER A 208 14.34 -4.32 5.82
CA SER A 208 15.49 -3.76 6.55
C SER A 208 15.52 -2.22 6.48
N SER A 209 16.05 -1.55 7.49
CA SER A 209 16.08 -0.07 7.58
C SER A 209 16.68 0.60 6.34
N ARG A 210 17.65 -0.03 5.69
CA ARG A 210 18.29 0.43 4.46
C ARG A 210 17.55 0.02 3.18
N GLY A 211 16.58 -0.90 3.28
CA GLY A 211 15.86 -1.45 2.14
C GLY A 211 16.67 -2.37 1.23
N ASN A 212 17.77 -2.92 1.73
CA ASN A 212 18.66 -3.78 0.93
C ASN A 212 18.15 -5.22 0.85
N PHE A 213 17.51 -5.70 1.91
CA PHE A 213 16.97 -7.05 2.04
C PHE A 213 15.63 -7.00 2.79
N TYR A 214 14.92 -8.08 2.77
CA TYR A 214 13.73 -8.32 3.59
C TYR A 214 13.89 -9.66 4.31
N SER A 215 13.06 -9.86 5.32
CA SER A 215 12.99 -11.13 6.04
C SER A 215 11.54 -11.52 6.23
N THR A 216 11.27 -12.82 6.22
CA THR A 216 9.97 -13.39 6.52
C THR A 216 10.02 -14.20 7.80
N TRP A 217 8.89 -14.28 8.48
CA TRP A 217 8.69 -15.16 9.62
C TRP A 217 7.31 -15.81 9.54
N LEU A 218 7.27 -17.12 9.73
CA LEU A 218 6.05 -17.89 9.71
C LEU A 218 5.79 -18.46 11.12
N PRO A 219 4.52 -18.60 11.55
CA PRO A 219 4.17 -19.18 12.83
C PRO A 219 4.86 -20.52 13.06
N GLY A 220 5.52 -20.62 14.21
CA GLY A 220 6.29 -21.82 14.58
C GLY A 220 7.76 -21.83 14.20
N GLN A 221 8.22 -20.89 13.39
CA GLN A 221 9.67 -20.71 13.17
C GLN A 221 10.34 -20.06 14.39
N GLU A 222 11.55 -20.49 14.69
CA GLU A 222 12.34 -19.94 15.81
C GLU A 222 13.08 -18.66 15.43
N ALA A 223 13.34 -18.43 14.13
CA ALA A 223 14.10 -17.30 13.63
C ALA A 223 13.49 -16.74 12.35
N TRP A 224 13.77 -15.47 12.08
CA TRP A 224 13.48 -14.84 10.81
C TRP A 224 14.31 -15.47 9.69
N GLN A 225 13.68 -15.65 8.52
CA GLN A 225 14.34 -16.07 7.29
C GLN A 225 14.74 -14.83 6.47
N PRO A 226 16.04 -14.52 6.33
CA PRO A 226 16.48 -13.40 5.51
C PRO A 226 16.50 -13.76 4.03
N HIS A 227 16.11 -12.81 3.17
CA HIS A 227 16.09 -12.93 1.72
C HIS A 227 16.91 -11.82 1.09
N ASN A 228 17.89 -12.18 0.28
CA ASN A 228 18.68 -11.25 -0.48
C ASN A 228 18.00 -10.91 -1.81
N ARG A 229 18.25 -9.71 -2.29
CA ARG A 229 17.76 -9.26 -3.60
C ARG A 229 18.92 -9.04 -4.55
N GLU A 230 18.75 -9.47 -5.77
CA GLU A 230 19.68 -9.18 -6.87
C GLU A 230 19.51 -7.75 -7.41
N ASN A 231 18.35 -7.13 -7.18
CA ASN A 231 18.04 -5.79 -7.64
C ASN A 231 18.64 -4.72 -6.71
N SER A 232 19.37 -3.75 -7.28
CA SER A 232 20.00 -2.64 -6.55
C SER A 232 19.03 -1.57 -6.03
N LYS A 233 17.78 -1.56 -6.48
CA LYS A 233 16.78 -0.59 -6.01
C LYS A 233 16.34 -0.93 -4.58
N ARG A 234 16.39 0.07 -3.71
CA ARG A 234 16.02 -0.08 -2.30
C ARG A 234 14.53 -0.30 -2.13
N LEU A 235 14.17 -1.26 -1.30
CA LEU A 235 12.79 -1.49 -0.87
C LEU A 235 12.27 -0.30 -0.07
N GLN A 236 11.04 0.08 -0.35
CA GLN A 236 10.29 1.09 0.39
C GLN A 236 9.30 0.43 1.34
N ASN A 237 8.50 -0.48 0.83
CA ASN A 237 7.44 -1.16 1.56
C ASN A 237 7.23 -2.57 0.99
N MET A 238 6.69 -3.46 1.83
CA MET A 238 6.27 -4.83 1.47
C MET A 238 5.06 -5.23 2.30
N GLY A 239 4.23 -6.10 1.73
CA GLY A 239 3.08 -6.69 2.41
C GLY A 239 2.60 -7.93 1.69
N PHE A 240 1.37 -8.34 2.01
CA PHE A 240 0.77 -9.56 1.50
C PHE A 240 -0.42 -9.26 0.60
N THR A 241 -0.58 -10.08 -0.45
CA THR A 241 -1.82 -10.15 -1.22
C THR A 241 -2.90 -10.87 -0.42
N LYS A 242 -4.14 -10.89 -0.92
CA LYS A 242 -5.23 -11.67 -0.30
C LYS A 242 -4.96 -13.18 -0.27
N GLU A 243 -4.20 -13.68 -1.26
CA GLU A 243 -3.80 -15.09 -1.35
C GLU A 243 -2.56 -15.41 -0.49
N GLY A 244 -1.99 -14.44 0.22
CA GLY A 244 -0.81 -14.62 1.07
C GLY A 244 0.52 -14.62 0.30
N LEU A 245 0.53 -14.22 -0.98
CA LEU A 245 1.74 -13.88 -1.71
C LEU A 245 2.31 -12.55 -1.21
N LEU A 246 3.57 -12.26 -1.51
CA LEU A 246 4.16 -10.97 -1.20
C LEU A 246 3.97 -9.97 -2.34
N TRP A 247 3.84 -8.70 -1.99
CA TRP A 247 4.08 -7.59 -2.90
C TRP A 247 5.21 -6.72 -2.36
N LEU A 248 5.91 -6.04 -3.24
CA LEU A 248 6.93 -5.07 -2.87
C LEU A 248 6.81 -3.77 -3.66
N ILE A 249 7.17 -2.68 -3.00
CA ILE A 249 7.45 -1.39 -3.61
C ILE A 249 8.93 -1.08 -3.42
N ALA A 250 9.61 -0.72 -4.52
CA ALA A 250 10.99 -0.27 -4.49
C ALA A 250 11.09 1.21 -4.92
N ARG A 251 12.24 1.80 -4.62
CA ARG A 251 12.51 3.21 -4.93
C ARG A 251 12.30 3.51 -6.42
N GLY A 252 11.61 4.62 -6.70
CA GLY A 252 11.25 5.04 -8.06
C GLY A 252 9.92 4.46 -8.54
N GLY A 253 9.05 3.99 -7.62
CA GLY A 253 7.71 3.50 -7.95
C GLY A 253 7.68 2.13 -8.62
N GLN A 254 8.76 1.37 -8.53
CA GLN A 254 8.80 0.00 -9.05
C GLN A 254 8.05 -0.94 -8.11
N MET A 255 7.21 -1.80 -8.68
CA MET A 255 6.48 -2.84 -7.98
C MET A 255 6.80 -4.21 -8.54
N GLN A 256 6.70 -5.23 -7.70
CA GLN A 256 6.74 -6.66 -8.07
C GLN A 256 5.79 -7.42 -7.17
N PHE A 257 5.25 -8.52 -7.69
CA PHE A 257 4.40 -9.45 -6.98
C PHE A 257 5.10 -10.80 -6.88
N GLY A 258 5.04 -11.42 -5.72
CA GLY A 258 5.55 -12.77 -5.51
C GLY A 258 4.69 -13.79 -6.27
N THR A 259 5.33 -14.84 -6.76
CA THR A 259 4.67 -15.88 -7.54
C THR A 259 4.51 -17.19 -6.76
N GLU A 260 5.09 -17.26 -5.56
CA GLU A 260 5.02 -18.43 -4.70
C GLU A 260 4.98 -18.07 -3.20
N GLN A 261 4.46 -18.97 -2.36
CA GLN A 261 4.23 -18.76 -0.93
C GLN A 261 5.19 -19.52 -0.01
N THR A 262 6.06 -20.35 -0.56
CA THR A 262 6.88 -21.29 0.23
C THR A 262 8.17 -20.66 0.68
N GLU A 263 8.94 -20.12 -0.26
CA GLU A 263 10.26 -19.56 0.01
C GLU A 263 10.27 -18.02 -0.09
N TYR A 264 9.25 -17.42 -0.71
CA TYR A 264 9.11 -15.97 -0.92
C TYR A 264 10.29 -15.33 -1.67
N GLU A 265 10.88 -16.04 -2.61
CA GLU A 265 12.04 -15.59 -3.40
C GLU A 265 11.73 -15.39 -4.89
N GLU A 266 10.60 -15.95 -5.38
CA GLU A 266 10.20 -15.79 -6.77
C GLU A 266 9.29 -14.57 -6.96
N TRP A 267 9.62 -13.76 -7.98
CA TRP A 267 8.98 -12.47 -8.24
C TRP A 267 8.59 -12.32 -9.70
N SER A 268 7.46 -11.64 -9.93
CA SER A 268 7.08 -11.19 -11.27
C SER A 268 8.14 -10.24 -11.86
N GLU A 269 8.07 -10.02 -13.19
CA GLU A 269 8.83 -8.93 -13.80
C GLU A 269 8.50 -7.59 -13.14
N PRO A 270 9.49 -6.71 -12.97
CA PRO A 270 9.26 -5.41 -12.35
C PRO A 270 8.36 -4.53 -13.22
N ILE A 271 7.33 -3.96 -12.61
CA ILE A 271 6.45 -2.99 -13.25
C ILE A 271 6.63 -1.60 -12.64
N ASN A 272 6.35 -0.57 -13.43
CA ASN A 272 6.22 0.82 -12.97
C ASN A 272 4.84 1.30 -13.43
N PRO A 273 3.81 1.22 -12.58
CA PRO A 273 2.45 1.58 -12.95
C PRO A 273 2.33 3.00 -13.51
N GLU A 274 3.05 3.94 -12.92
CA GLU A 274 3.13 5.32 -13.37
C GLU A 274 4.57 5.65 -13.75
N PHE A 275 4.85 5.67 -15.06
CA PHE A 275 6.18 6.05 -15.56
C PHE A 275 6.43 7.53 -15.28
N ALA A 276 7.50 7.84 -14.56
CA ALA A 276 7.91 9.19 -14.17
C ALA A 276 7.14 9.84 -12.99
N ALA A 277 6.47 9.08 -12.14
CA ALA A 277 5.99 9.62 -10.88
C ALA A 277 7.17 10.09 -10.02
N SER A 278 7.28 11.40 -9.82
CA SER A 278 8.33 12.01 -8.99
C SER A 278 8.15 11.70 -7.49
N TRP A 279 6.95 11.30 -7.11
CA TRP A 279 6.50 11.15 -5.71
C TRP A 279 6.39 9.69 -5.31
N GLY A 280 7.14 8.84 -5.42
CA GLY A 280 7.18 7.43 -5.00
C GLY A 280 5.85 6.83 -4.51
N LEU A 281 5.64 5.56 -4.80
CA LEU A 281 4.56 4.78 -4.22
C LEU A 281 4.90 4.45 -2.77
N LEU A 282 3.89 4.37 -1.89
CA LEU A 282 4.07 4.25 -0.45
C LEU A 282 3.44 2.97 0.13
N ASP A 283 2.22 2.61 -0.28
CA ASP A 283 1.53 1.45 0.27
C ASP A 283 0.57 0.81 -0.73
N VAL A 284 0.21 -0.46 -0.50
CA VAL A 284 -0.71 -1.26 -1.30
C VAL A 284 -1.73 -1.94 -0.40
N ALA A 285 -3.00 -1.89 -0.76
CA ALA A 285 -4.04 -2.70 -0.15
C ALA A 285 -4.96 -3.33 -1.19
N TYR A 286 -5.38 -4.53 -0.91
CA TYR A 286 -6.32 -5.29 -1.71
C TYR A 286 -7.73 -5.15 -1.13
N ARG A 287 -8.71 -4.73 -1.96
CA ARG A 287 -10.13 -4.81 -1.63
C ARG A 287 -10.69 -6.19 -1.94
N THR A 288 -10.40 -6.68 -3.12
CA THR A 288 -10.62 -8.08 -3.56
C THR A 288 -9.31 -8.69 -4.06
N PRO A 289 -9.24 -9.96 -4.43
CA PRO A 289 -8.05 -10.52 -5.06
C PRO A 289 -7.63 -9.79 -6.36
N GLU A 290 -8.60 -9.31 -7.12
CA GLU A 290 -8.39 -8.62 -8.40
C GLU A 290 -8.26 -7.10 -8.24
N GLU A 291 -8.96 -6.51 -7.24
CA GLU A 291 -8.94 -5.07 -7.01
C GLU A 291 -7.94 -4.67 -5.94
N LEU A 292 -6.95 -3.90 -6.35
CA LEU A 292 -5.95 -3.35 -5.46
C LEU A 292 -5.75 -1.85 -5.70
N TRP A 293 -5.41 -1.17 -4.63
CA TRP A 293 -5.15 0.26 -4.60
C TRP A 293 -3.73 0.53 -4.14
N VAL A 294 -3.09 1.52 -4.75
CA VAL A 294 -1.71 1.91 -4.44
C VAL A 294 -1.67 3.40 -4.13
N THR A 295 -1.18 3.71 -2.96
CA THR A 295 -1.05 5.10 -2.50
C THR A 295 0.37 5.62 -2.70
N GLY A 296 0.48 6.95 -2.80
CA GLY A 296 1.76 7.62 -3.00
C GLY A 296 1.82 9.03 -2.41
N GLY A 297 2.92 9.72 -2.68
CA GLY A 297 3.10 11.10 -2.26
C GLY A 297 2.21 12.07 -3.03
N SER A 298 1.86 13.21 -2.40
CA SER A 298 1.12 14.33 -3.01
C SER A 298 -0.20 13.93 -3.67
N GLY A 299 -1.06 13.21 -2.96
CA GLY A 299 -2.39 12.84 -3.46
C GLY A 299 -2.37 11.74 -4.54
N ASN A 300 -1.24 11.09 -4.78
CA ASN A 300 -1.16 10.04 -5.79
C ASN A 300 -1.90 8.77 -5.36
N LEU A 301 -2.90 8.36 -6.14
CA LEU A 301 -3.72 7.18 -5.90
C LEU A 301 -3.94 6.42 -7.22
N LEU A 302 -3.54 5.16 -7.23
CA LEU A 302 -3.68 4.26 -8.37
C LEU A 302 -4.58 3.09 -8.02
N MET A 303 -5.28 2.57 -9.02
CA MET A 303 -6.15 1.39 -8.91
C MET A 303 -5.85 0.41 -10.04
N SER A 304 -5.95 -0.86 -9.71
CA SER A 304 -6.04 -1.98 -10.66
C SER A 304 -7.27 -2.83 -10.33
N THR A 305 -7.95 -3.35 -11.33
CA THR A 305 -9.11 -4.26 -11.21
C THR A 305 -8.86 -5.64 -11.80
N ASP A 306 -7.61 -5.91 -12.15
CA ASP A 306 -7.16 -7.15 -12.82
C ASP A 306 -5.91 -7.75 -12.16
N GLY A 307 -5.76 -7.56 -10.84
CA GLY A 307 -4.65 -8.12 -10.07
C GLY A 307 -3.31 -7.42 -10.29
N GLY A 308 -3.30 -6.21 -10.87
CA GLY A 308 -2.08 -5.43 -11.11
C GLY A 308 -1.53 -5.53 -12.53
N GLU A 309 -2.28 -6.08 -13.49
CA GLU A 309 -1.89 -6.13 -14.90
C GLU A 309 -2.03 -4.75 -15.56
N THR A 310 -3.18 -4.07 -15.34
CA THR A 310 -3.42 -2.70 -15.83
C THR A 310 -3.72 -1.74 -14.70
N TRP A 311 -3.44 -0.47 -14.92
CA TRP A 311 -3.52 0.57 -13.88
C TRP A 311 -4.31 1.78 -14.35
N MET A 312 -5.06 2.35 -13.44
CA MET A 312 -5.78 3.61 -13.57
C MET A 312 -5.36 4.56 -12.47
N LYS A 313 -5.50 5.86 -12.71
CA LYS A 313 -5.22 6.91 -11.72
C LYS A 313 -6.51 7.57 -11.29
N ASP A 314 -6.71 7.68 -9.97
CA ASP A 314 -7.79 8.49 -9.42
C ASP A 314 -7.34 9.95 -9.34
N LYS A 315 -7.81 10.76 -10.29
CA LYS A 315 -7.51 12.18 -10.36
C LYS A 315 -8.38 13.03 -9.46
N ALA A 316 -9.50 12.51 -8.97
CA ALA A 316 -10.39 13.27 -8.10
C ALA A 316 -9.75 13.63 -6.75
N VAL A 317 -8.74 12.86 -6.32
CA VAL A 317 -7.99 13.10 -5.09
C VAL A 317 -6.59 13.68 -5.31
N GLU A 318 -6.19 13.97 -6.55
CA GLU A 318 -4.84 14.45 -6.91
C GLU A 318 -4.48 15.78 -6.24
N ASP A 319 -5.48 16.65 -6.02
CA ASP A 319 -5.29 17.96 -5.41
C ASP A 319 -5.29 17.93 -3.86
N VAL A 320 -5.48 16.76 -3.23
CA VAL A 320 -5.42 16.64 -1.77
C VAL A 320 -3.97 16.83 -1.30
N PRO A 321 -3.67 17.90 -0.52
CA PRO A 321 -2.29 18.32 -0.25
C PRO A 321 -1.64 17.51 0.86
N THR A 322 -1.67 16.17 0.72
CA THR A 322 -1.09 15.23 1.69
C THR A 322 -0.39 14.08 1.00
N ASN A 323 0.49 13.39 1.71
CA ASN A 323 0.97 12.08 1.30
C ASN A 323 0.02 11.02 1.85
N PHE A 324 -0.35 10.08 1.03
CA PHE A 324 -1.13 8.91 1.40
C PHE A 324 -0.18 7.80 1.88
N TYR A 325 0.09 7.76 3.19
CA TYR A 325 1.11 6.88 3.76
C TYR A 325 0.69 5.42 3.88
N ARG A 326 -0.58 5.21 4.14
CA ARG A 326 -1.12 3.87 4.38
C ARG A 326 -2.53 3.78 3.82
N ILE A 327 -2.85 2.61 3.29
CA ILE A 327 -4.20 2.24 2.89
C ILE A 327 -4.59 0.94 3.58
N LYS A 328 -5.80 0.86 4.09
CA LYS A 328 -6.31 -0.32 4.80
C LYS A 328 -7.77 -0.56 4.44
N PHE A 329 -8.09 -1.76 3.99
CA PHE A 329 -9.46 -2.23 3.85
C PHE A 329 -9.85 -3.08 5.06
N LEU A 330 -11.02 -2.79 5.62
CA LEU A 330 -11.64 -3.50 6.72
C LEU A 330 -12.87 -4.25 6.17
N GLY A 331 -12.64 -5.29 5.39
CA GLY A 331 -13.63 -5.94 4.55
C GLY A 331 -13.65 -5.34 3.13
N GLN A 332 -14.73 -5.61 2.37
CA GLN A 332 -14.87 -5.12 1.00
C GLN A 332 -15.52 -3.73 0.91
N ASP A 333 -16.35 -3.39 1.89
CA ASP A 333 -17.21 -2.20 1.85
C ASP A 333 -16.64 -1.01 2.61
N ARG A 334 -15.52 -1.20 3.31
CA ARG A 334 -14.92 -0.18 4.16
C ARG A 334 -13.42 -0.11 3.95
N GLY A 335 -12.91 1.07 3.68
CA GLY A 335 -11.48 1.32 3.51
C GLY A 335 -11.12 2.73 3.95
N TYR A 336 -9.85 2.90 4.30
CA TYR A 336 -9.29 4.17 4.71
C TYR A 336 -7.91 4.39 4.10
N ILE A 337 -7.66 5.62 3.64
CA ILE A 337 -6.34 6.10 3.27
C ILE A 337 -5.91 7.11 4.33
N LEU A 338 -4.79 6.82 4.99
CA LEU A 338 -4.26 7.58 6.10
C LEU A 338 -3.23 8.59 5.60
N GLY A 339 -3.47 9.86 5.92
CA GLY A 339 -2.63 10.97 5.55
C GLY A 339 -2.04 11.72 6.75
N GLN A 340 -1.61 12.93 6.48
CA GLN A 340 -1.15 13.90 7.48
C GLN A 340 -1.89 15.22 7.29
N ARG A 341 -1.67 16.18 8.20
CA ARG A 341 -2.28 17.51 8.16
C ARG A 341 -3.81 17.47 8.17
N GLY A 342 -4.38 16.50 8.92
CA GLY A 342 -5.82 16.39 9.08
C GLY A 342 -6.57 15.77 7.90
N TYR A 343 -5.89 15.06 7.01
CA TYR A 343 -6.55 14.41 5.88
C TYR A 343 -6.68 12.90 6.10
N LEU A 344 -7.90 12.41 5.91
CA LEU A 344 -8.29 11.01 5.84
C LEU A 344 -9.18 10.84 4.60
N LEU A 345 -9.02 9.74 3.88
CA LEU A 345 -9.99 9.36 2.85
C LEU A 345 -10.72 8.10 3.33
N ARG A 346 -12.04 8.10 3.19
CA ARG A 346 -12.91 6.97 3.50
C ARG A 346 -13.48 6.39 2.20
N TYR A 347 -13.40 5.09 2.05
CA TYR A 347 -14.01 4.38 0.94
C TYR A 347 -15.53 4.32 1.15
N GLU A 348 -16.27 4.80 0.18
CA GLU A 348 -17.71 4.59 0.03
C GLU A 348 -17.97 3.92 -1.32
N GLU A 349 -18.54 2.73 -1.29
CA GLU A 349 -19.00 2.12 -2.52
C GLU A 349 -20.04 3.06 -3.16
N ALA A 350 -19.76 3.54 -4.38
CA ALA A 350 -20.71 4.38 -5.10
C ALA A 350 -22.01 3.58 -5.20
N HIS A 351 -23.04 4.02 -4.50
CA HIS A 351 -24.37 3.48 -4.70
C HIS A 351 -24.68 3.75 -6.17
N SER A 352 -24.64 2.70 -6.99
CA SER A 352 -25.14 2.75 -8.35
C SER A 352 -26.61 3.15 -8.22
N ASN A 353 -26.88 4.42 -8.44
CA ASN A 353 -28.24 4.88 -8.67
C ASN A 353 -28.70 4.17 -9.96
N LEU A 354 -29.23 2.97 -9.80
CA LEU A 354 -30.06 2.32 -10.78
C LEU A 354 -31.32 3.20 -10.90
N VAL A 355 -31.27 4.12 -11.84
CA VAL A 355 -32.46 4.82 -12.36
C VAL A 355 -33.08 3.98 -13.48
#